data_915f4d040b28fd19ffc9d2274e34e1bc
#
_entry.id   915f4d040b28fd19ffc9d2274e34e1bc
#
_cell.length_a   1.000
_cell.length_b   1.000
_cell.length_c   1.000
_cell.angle_alpha   90.00
_cell.angle_beta   90.00
_cell.angle_gamma   90.00
#
_symmetry.space_group_name_H-M   'P 1'
#
loop_
_entity.id
_entity.type
_entity.pdbx_description
1 polymer ?
#
loop_
_entity_poly.entity_id
_entity_poly.type
_entity_poly.pdbx_seq_one_letter_code
_entity_poly.pdbx_strand_id
1 'polypeptide(L)'
;MPPGAARRHHYHMNEISRRDEVSLSGAALRGAPWKAAAVGGGVVTAASFGMGLLTGGGDLVWALGLGISLFALIAAIGAVSKPNEGDRVTRQARVWSLKHPWKFALVPAGITAVLDYPVQLVLDGEGVFGSGVQALWHGALVYLIAGILTLTMQGRARSSQ
;
A
#
# COMPACT_ATOMS: atom_id res chain seq x y z
N MET A 1 33.02 34.42 -26.08
CA MET A 1 32.20 33.39 -25.42
C MET A 1 31.21 34.06 -24.51
N PRO A 2 29.90 33.99 -24.72
CA PRO A 2 28.91 34.61 -23.84
C PRO A 2 28.67 33.77 -22.60
N PRO A 3 28.67 34.32 -21.36
CA PRO A 3 28.40 33.62 -20.13
C PRO A 3 26.91 33.64 -19.85
N GLY A 4 26.15 32.68 -20.38
CA GLY A 4 24.68 32.70 -20.19
C GLY A 4 23.98 31.35 -20.31
N ALA A 5 24.66 30.28 -20.73
CA ALA A 5 24.00 29.01 -21.06
C ALA A 5 23.86 28.01 -19.87
N ALA A 6 24.58 28.21 -18.76
CA ALA A 6 24.65 27.21 -17.73
C ALA A 6 23.50 27.24 -16.68
N ARG A 7 22.64 28.29 -16.69
CA ARG A 7 21.62 28.46 -15.63
C ARG A 7 20.23 27.91 -15.91
N ARG A 8 19.96 27.40 -17.11
CA ARG A 8 18.60 26.95 -17.47
C ARG A 8 18.33 25.45 -17.24
N HIS A 9 19.34 24.64 -16.94
CA HIS A 9 19.16 23.20 -16.78
C HIS A 9 18.69 22.75 -15.39
N HIS A 10 18.74 23.62 -14.36
CA HIS A 10 18.37 23.20 -13.00
C HIS A 10 16.88 23.30 -12.65
N TYR A 11 16.07 24.03 -13.41
CA TYR A 11 14.65 24.22 -13.08
C TYR A 11 13.70 23.13 -13.62
N HIS A 12 14.11 22.36 -14.63
CA HIS A 12 13.25 21.29 -15.18
C HIS A 12 13.31 19.96 -14.42
N MET A 13 14.30 19.74 -13.55
CA MET A 13 14.42 18.47 -12.82
C MET A 13 13.42 18.30 -11.66
N ASN A 14 12.88 19.37 -11.10
CA ASN A 14 11.99 19.30 -9.95
C ASN A 14 10.50 19.06 -10.31
N GLU A 15 10.05 19.43 -11.50
CA GLU A 15 8.65 19.20 -11.89
C GLU A 15 8.39 17.80 -12.46
N ILE A 16 9.38 17.21 -13.09
CA ILE A 16 9.33 15.81 -13.57
C ILE A 16 9.21 14.84 -12.39
N SER A 17 9.78 15.19 -11.23
CA SER A 17 9.89 14.34 -10.05
C SER A 17 8.54 13.95 -9.40
N ARG A 18 7.52 14.81 -9.38
CA ARG A 18 6.24 14.52 -8.70
C ARG A 18 5.31 13.60 -9.49
N ARG A 19 5.22 13.76 -10.80
CA ARG A 19 4.45 12.86 -11.67
C ARG A 19 5.08 11.48 -11.73
N ASP A 20 6.42 11.44 -11.72
CA ASP A 20 7.18 10.19 -11.74
C ASP A 20 7.05 9.41 -10.41
N GLU A 21 6.94 10.07 -9.26
CA GLU A 21 6.76 9.39 -7.97
C GLU A 21 5.45 8.60 -7.89
N VAL A 22 4.34 9.16 -8.39
CA VAL A 22 3.05 8.46 -8.43
C VAL A 22 3.09 7.30 -9.44
N SER A 23 3.75 7.48 -10.58
CA SER A 23 3.92 6.43 -11.58
C SER A 23 4.84 5.31 -11.08
N LEU A 24 5.88 5.62 -10.28
CA LEU A 24 6.79 4.66 -9.69
C LEU A 24 6.10 3.78 -8.63
N SER A 25 5.28 4.37 -7.75
CA SER A 25 4.54 3.58 -6.76
C SER A 25 3.55 2.61 -7.40
N GLY A 26 2.84 3.04 -8.46
CA GLY A 26 1.99 2.17 -9.26
C GLY A 26 2.78 1.09 -10.03
N ALA A 27 3.94 1.44 -10.58
CA ALA A 27 4.81 0.49 -11.28
C ALA A 27 5.40 -0.56 -10.33
N ALA A 28 5.67 -0.23 -9.06
CA ALA A 28 6.13 -1.19 -8.05
C ALA A 28 5.12 -2.32 -7.82
N LEU A 29 3.83 -2.02 -7.92
CA LEU A 29 2.74 -3.00 -7.77
C LEU A 29 2.52 -3.87 -9.00
N ARG A 30 3.16 -3.58 -10.14
CA ARG A 30 3.12 -4.48 -11.30
C ARG A 30 3.78 -5.80 -10.93
N GLY A 31 3.06 -6.90 -11.11
CA GLY A 31 3.50 -8.22 -10.70
C GLY A 31 3.43 -8.47 -9.18
N ALA A 32 2.69 -7.65 -8.43
CA ALA A 32 2.31 -7.99 -7.07
C ALA A 32 1.54 -9.33 -7.06
N PRO A 33 1.65 -10.10 -5.97
CA PRO A 33 1.00 -11.42 -5.89
C PRO A 33 -0.50 -11.27 -5.59
N TRP A 34 -1.25 -10.69 -6.52
CA TRP A 34 -2.68 -10.36 -6.36
C TRP A 34 -3.53 -11.57 -5.98
N LYS A 35 -3.23 -12.75 -6.57
CA LYS A 35 -3.95 -14.00 -6.24
C LYS A 35 -3.71 -14.40 -4.79
N ALA A 36 -2.45 -14.38 -4.33
CA ALA A 36 -2.11 -14.68 -2.95
C ALA A 36 -2.70 -13.66 -1.98
N ALA A 37 -2.69 -12.38 -2.36
CA ALA A 37 -3.30 -11.30 -1.59
C ALA A 37 -4.82 -11.52 -1.44
N ALA A 38 -5.53 -11.83 -2.54
CA ALA A 38 -6.96 -12.10 -2.52
C ALA A 38 -7.32 -13.33 -1.68
N VAL A 39 -6.55 -14.41 -1.82
CA VAL A 39 -6.73 -15.61 -0.98
C VAL A 39 -6.46 -15.30 0.49
N GLY A 40 -5.35 -14.64 0.80
CA GLY A 40 -5.01 -14.28 2.18
C GLY A 40 -6.04 -13.36 2.84
N GLY A 41 -6.47 -12.31 2.14
CA GLY A 41 -7.54 -11.43 2.60
C GLY A 41 -8.87 -12.17 2.80
N GLY A 42 -9.27 -13.00 1.82
CA GLY A 42 -10.50 -13.79 1.90
C GLY A 42 -10.48 -14.81 3.05
N VAL A 43 -9.37 -15.50 3.26
CA VAL A 43 -9.21 -16.45 4.38
C VAL A 43 -9.35 -15.74 5.72
N VAL A 44 -8.70 -14.57 5.88
CA VAL A 44 -8.82 -13.81 7.13
C VAL A 44 -10.23 -13.28 7.35
N THR A 45 -10.90 -12.78 6.30
CA THR A 45 -12.32 -12.39 6.40
C THR A 45 -13.18 -13.57 6.89
N ALA A 46 -13.07 -14.73 6.22
CA ALA A 46 -13.85 -15.91 6.56
C ALA A 46 -13.56 -16.43 7.96
N ALA A 47 -12.28 -16.49 8.35
CA ALA A 47 -11.87 -16.94 9.67
C ALA A 47 -12.34 -15.99 10.78
N SER A 48 -12.18 -14.67 10.58
CA SER A 48 -12.60 -13.65 11.55
C SER A 48 -14.11 -13.63 11.74
N PHE A 49 -14.86 -13.68 10.64
CA PHE A 49 -16.32 -13.74 10.69
C PHE A 49 -16.81 -15.03 11.33
N GLY A 50 -16.26 -16.20 10.91
CA GLY A 50 -16.60 -17.50 11.48
C GLY A 50 -16.29 -17.59 12.98
N MET A 51 -15.14 -17.08 13.41
CA MET A 51 -14.80 -17.00 14.84
C MET A 51 -15.80 -16.11 15.60
N GLY A 52 -16.16 -14.96 15.03
CA GLY A 52 -17.17 -14.06 15.60
C GLY A 52 -18.52 -14.75 15.77
N LEU A 53 -18.99 -15.52 14.79
CA LEU A 53 -20.23 -16.29 14.91
C LEU A 53 -20.17 -17.32 16.05
N LEU A 54 -19.04 -17.99 16.25
CA LEU A 54 -18.86 -18.98 17.32
C LEU A 54 -18.82 -18.33 18.71
N THR A 55 -18.38 -17.08 18.80
CA THR A 55 -18.28 -16.35 20.07
C THR A 55 -19.49 -15.47 20.37
N GLY A 56 -20.51 -15.47 19.49
CA GLY A 56 -21.75 -14.71 19.68
C GLY A 56 -21.71 -13.24 19.25
N GLY A 57 -20.67 -12.84 18.47
CA GLY A 57 -20.49 -11.46 18.02
C GLY A 57 -19.93 -11.34 16.60
N GLY A 58 -20.49 -12.08 15.61
CA GLY A 58 -20.03 -12.05 14.23
C GLY A 58 -20.27 -10.68 13.58
N ASP A 59 -19.24 -9.85 13.48
CA ASP A 59 -19.24 -8.58 12.77
C ASP A 59 -18.62 -8.76 11.38
N LEU A 60 -19.46 -8.72 10.36
CA LEU A 60 -19.04 -8.87 8.96
C LEU A 60 -18.23 -7.66 8.50
N VAL A 61 -18.58 -6.45 8.94
CA VAL A 61 -17.91 -5.22 8.52
C VAL A 61 -16.48 -5.21 9.01
N TRP A 62 -16.30 -5.53 10.29
CA TRP A 62 -14.97 -5.66 10.90
C TRP A 62 -14.13 -6.76 10.23
N ALA A 63 -14.73 -7.93 9.96
CA ALA A 63 -14.03 -9.03 9.28
C ALA A 63 -13.60 -8.66 7.86
N LEU A 64 -14.44 -7.94 7.09
CA LEU A 64 -14.10 -7.43 5.77
C LEU A 64 -12.99 -6.39 5.84
N GLY A 65 -13.04 -5.45 6.77
CA GLY A 65 -11.99 -4.44 6.98
C GLY A 65 -10.62 -5.09 7.25
N LEU A 66 -10.57 -6.13 8.08
CA LEU A 66 -9.34 -6.92 8.31
C LEU A 66 -8.87 -7.62 7.03
N GLY A 67 -9.77 -8.25 6.28
CA GLY A 67 -9.44 -8.93 5.04
C GLY A 67 -8.91 -7.98 3.97
N ILE A 68 -9.52 -6.81 3.80
CA ILE A 68 -9.09 -5.75 2.88
C ILE A 68 -7.71 -5.22 3.28
N SER A 69 -7.51 -4.99 4.58
CA SER A 69 -6.23 -4.52 5.11
C SER A 69 -5.10 -5.53 4.84
N LEU A 70 -5.35 -6.81 5.10
CA LEU A 70 -4.37 -7.86 4.83
C LEU A 70 -4.13 -8.05 3.32
N PHE A 71 -5.18 -8.00 2.50
CA PHE A 71 -5.05 -8.01 1.04
C PHE A 71 -4.08 -6.92 0.56
N ALA A 72 -4.29 -5.68 1.00
CA ALA A 72 -3.45 -4.55 0.60
C ALA A 72 -1.99 -4.72 1.09
N LEU A 73 -1.80 -5.21 2.31
CA LEU A 73 -0.47 -5.49 2.88
C LEU A 73 0.26 -6.60 2.13
N ILE A 74 -0.39 -7.73 1.86
CA ILE A 74 0.23 -8.85 1.11
C ILE A 74 0.62 -8.40 -0.30
N ALA A 75 -0.27 -7.66 -0.99
CA ALA A 75 0.02 -7.14 -2.32
C ALA A 75 1.23 -6.21 -2.31
N ALA A 76 1.28 -5.26 -1.36
CA ALA A 76 2.35 -4.29 -1.26
C ALA A 76 3.69 -4.92 -0.87
N ILE A 77 3.72 -5.74 0.19
CA ILE A 77 4.93 -6.40 0.67
C ILE A 77 5.45 -7.38 -0.37
N GLY A 78 4.56 -8.18 -0.97
CA GLY A 78 4.92 -9.11 -2.03
C GLY A 78 5.50 -8.42 -3.27
N ALA A 79 5.03 -7.21 -3.58
CA ALA A 79 5.58 -6.40 -4.67
C ALA A 79 7.04 -6.00 -4.42
N VAL A 80 7.42 -5.64 -3.19
CA VAL A 80 8.77 -5.16 -2.86
C VAL A 80 9.71 -6.25 -2.35
N SER A 81 9.19 -7.45 -2.01
CA SER A 81 9.99 -8.58 -1.51
C SER A 81 11.02 -9.10 -2.53
N LYS A 82 10.77 -8.87 -3.82
CA LYS A 82 11.62 -9.33 -4.92
C LYS A 82 12.10 -8.14 -5.77
N PRO A 83 12.98 -7.29 -5.23
CA PRO A 83 13.36 -6.02 -5.88
C PRO A 83 14.06 -6.20 -7.23
N ASN A 84 14.66 -7.36 -7.48
CA ASN A 84 15.43 -7.67 -8.69
C ASN A 84 14.58 -8.33 -9.79
N GLU A 85 13.34 -8.72 -9.52
CA GLU A 85 12.45 -9.34 -10.50
C GLU A 85 11.64 -8.28 -11.28
N GLY A 86 11.33 -8.62 -12.53
CA GLY A 86 10.54 -7.76 -13.42
C GLY A 86 11.37 -6.99 -14.43
N ASP A 87 10.68 -6.15 -15.20
CA ASP A 87 11.30 -5.26 -16.17
C ASP A 87 12.08 -4.12 -15.49
N ARG A 88 12.84 -3.37 -16.28
CA ARG A 88 13.71 -2.29 -15.76
C ARG A 88 12.93 -1.26 -14.93
N VAL A 89 11.73 -0.88 -15.38
CA VAL A 89 10.90 0.13 -14.72
C VAL A 89 10.36 -0.40 -13.37
N THR A 90 9.83 -1.62 -13.37
CA THR A 90 9.34 -2.28 -12.15
C THR A 90 10.44 -2.46 -11.12
N ARG A 91 11.63 -2.85 -11.53
CA ARG A 91 12.80 -3.01 -10.65
C ARG A 91 13.23 -1.68 -10.04
N GLN A 92 13.31 -0.60 -10.85
CA GLN A 92 13.60 0.74 -10.34
C GLN A 92 12.55 1.22 -9.35
N ALA A 93 11.28 0.99 -9.65
CA ALA A 93 10.16 1.35 -8.78
C ALA A 93 10.22 0.62 -7.43
N ARG A 94 10.54 -0.67 -7.41
CA ARG A 94 10.69 -1.46 -6.17
C ARG A 94 11.89 -0.99 -5.33
N VAL A 95 13.03 -0.71 -5.97
CA VAL A 95 14.18 -0.14 -5.28
C VAL A 95 13.86 1.23 -4.69
N TRP A 96 13.12 2.06 -5.44
CA TRP A 96 12.66 3.34 -4.95
C TRP A 96 11.72 3.19 -3.74
N SER A 97 10.78 2.24 -3.77
CA SER A 97 9.87 1.94 -2.67
C SER A 97 10.61 1.55 -1.39
N LEU A 98 11.67 0.76 -1.50
CA LEU A 98 12.53 0.42 -0.36
C LEU A 98 13.32 1.62 0.18
N LYS A 99 13.67 2.58 -0.66
CA LYS A 99 14.36 3.83 -0.24
C LYS A 99 13.40 4.85 0.40
N HIS A 100 12.12 4.79 0.06
CA HIS A 100 11.10 5.73 0.53
C HIS A 100 9.91 5.00 1.16
N PRO A 101 10.12 4.26 2.28
CA PRO A 101 9.12 3.36 2.86
C PRO A 101 7.80 4.05 3.19
N TRP A 102 7.85 5.27 3.73
CA TRP A 102 6.65 6.03 4.08
C TRP A 102 5.87 6.53 2.86
N LYS A 103 6.56 6.95 1.79
CA LYS A 103 5.87 7.31 0.54
C LYS A 103 5.21 6.10 -0.11
N PHE A 104 5.88 4.95 -0.10
CA PHE A 104 5.31 3.71 -0.62
C PHE A 104 4.12 3.22 0.22
N ALA A 105 4.17 3.36 1.55
CA ALA A 105 3.10 2.95 2.46
C ALA A 105 1.76 3.66 2.20
N LEU A 106 1.77 4.85 1.56
CA LEU A 106 0.54 5.53 1.12
C LEU A 106 -0.27 4.71 0.10
N VAL A 107 0.38 3.85 -0.68
CA VAL A 107 -0.30 3.05 -1.70
C VAL A 107 -1.20 1.97 -1.07
N PRO A 108 -0.71 1.04 -0.23
CA PRO A 108 -1.58 0.07 0.43
C PRO A 108 -2.60 0.75 1.36
N ALA A 109 -2.23 1.84 2.02
CA ALA A 109 -3.16 2.61 2.84
C ALA A 109 -4.32 3.20 2.02
N GLY A 110 -4.01 3.78 0.86
CA GLY A 110 -5.01 4.31 -0.06
C GLY A 110 -5.91 3.21 -0.63
N ILE A 111 -5.34 2.06 -1.01
CA ILE A 111 -6.11 0.90 -1.47
C ILE A 111 -7.08 0.45 -0.36
N THR A 112 -6.60 0.32 0.87
CA THR A 112 -7.44 -0.05 2.02
C THR A 112 -8.57 0.95 2.22
N ALA A 113 -8.27 2.23 2.31
CA ALA A 113 -9.29 3.26 2.54
C ALA A 113 -10.36 3.30 1.42
N VAL A 114 -9.94 3.18 0.15
CA VAL A 114 -10.84 3.19 -1.00
C VAL A 114 -11.73 1.95 -1.06
N LEU A 115 -11.21 0.78 -0.70
CA LEU A 115 -11.98 -0.47 -0.72
C LEU A 115 -12.86 -0.62 0.52
N ASP A 116 -12.40 -0.15 1.67
CA ASP A 116 -13.12 -0.26 2.93
C ASP A 116 -14.28 0.76 3.03
N TYR A 117 -14.11 1.95 2.44
CA TYR A 117 -15.13 3.00 2.47
C TYR A 117 -16.53 2.53 1.99
N PRO A 118 -16.69 1.90 0.80
CA PRO A 118 -18.00 1.42 0.38
C PRO A 118 -18.52 0.28 1.26
N VAL A 119 -17.67 -0.54 1.83
CA VAL A 119 -18.08 -1.60 2.78
C VAL A 119 -18.72 -0.98 4.02
N GLN A 120 -18.04 0.00 4.62
CA GLN A 120 -18.55 0.74 5.78
C GLN A 120 -19.86 1.48 5.44
N LEU A 121 -19.89 2.16 4.29
CA LEU A 121 -21.05 2.95 3.87
C LEU A 121 -22.31 2.09 3.67
N VAL A 122 -22.15 0.91 3.10
CA VAL A 122 -23.29 0.04 2.73
C VAL A 122 -23.72 -0.88 3.88
N LEU A 123 -22.78 -1.38 4.67
CA LEU A 123 -23.03 -2.43 5.66
C LEU A 123 -23.15 -1.90 7.09
N ASP A 124 -22.43 -0.84 7.43
CA ASP A 124 -22.40 -0.33 8.81
C ASP A 124 -23.48 0.74 9.07
N GLY A 125 -23.94 1.44 8.03
CA GLY A 125 -25.01 2.41 8.15
C GLY A 125 -24.66 3.69 8.92
N GLU A 126 -23.41 3.92 9.28
CA GLU A 126 -22.93 5.10 10.00
C GLU A 126 -23.00 6.42 9.20
N GLY A 127 -23.42 6.35 7.94
CA GLY A 127 -23.46 7.48 7.02
C GLY A 127 -22.09 7.85 6.44
N VAL A 128 -22.10 8.79 5.51
CA VAL A 128 -20.94 9.17 4.70
C VAL A 128 -19.71 9.57 5.53
N PHE A 129 -19.93 10.36 6.58
CA PHE A 129 -18.83 10.87 7.43
C PHE A 129 -18.26 9.77 8.34
N GLY A 130 -19.11 8.98 9.02
CA GLY A 130 -18.68 7.88 9.88
C GLY A 130 -17.88 6.86 9.10
N SER A 131 -18.42 6.38 7.98
CA SER A 131 -17.73 5.46 7.07
C SER A 131 -16.39 6.01 6.57
N GLY A 132 -16.31 7.31 6.27
CA GLY A 132 -15.07 7.96 5.86
C GLY A 132 -14.01 7.96 6.97
N VAL A 133 -14.38 8.29 8.19
CA VAL A 133 -13.45 8.26 9.34
C VAL A 133 -12.95 6.86 9.60
N GLN A 134 -13.83 5.86 9.56
CA GLN A 134 -13.47 4.45 9.78
C GLN A 134 -12.51 3.93 8.70
N ALA A 135 -12.83 4.17 7.44
CA ALA A 135 -11.97 3.79 6.32
C ALA A 135 -10.59 4.46 6.38
N LEU A 136 -10.53 5.74 6.77
CA LEU A 136 -9.27 6.45 6.98
C LEU A 136 -8.48 5.87 8.15
N TRP A 137 -9.16 5.45 9.22
CA TRP A 137 -8.52 4.80 10.36
C TRP A 137 -7.86 3.48 9.97
N HIS A 138 -8.57 2.62 9.24
CA HIS A 138 -8.01 1.37 8.71
C HIS A 138 -6.85 1.65 7.74
N GLY A 139 -6.99 2.63 6.86
CA GLY A 139 -5.90 3.09 6.00
C GLY A 139 -4.68 3.57 6.78
N ALA A 140 -4.86 4.33 7.87
CA ALA A 140 -3.77 4.81 8.72
C ALA A 140 -3.03 3.66 9.43
N LEU A 141 -3.74 2.64 9.91
CA LEU A 141 -3.14 1.44 10.49
C LEU A 141 -2.30 0.69 9.45
N VAL A 142 -2.85 0.49 8.24
CA VAL A 142 -2.12 -0.15 7.13
C VAL A 142 -0.89 0.68 6.73
N TYR A 143 -1.00 2.00 6.72
CA TYR A 143 0.12 2.91 6.46
C TYR A 143 1.28 2.68 7.44
N LEU A 144 1.00 2.65 8.73
CA LEU A 144 2.01 2.43 9.77
C LEU A 144 2.65 1.05 9.64
N ILE A 145 1.83 0.00 9.48
CA ILE A 145 2.33 -1.38 9.37
C ILE A 145 3.19 -1.53 8.11
N ALA A 146 2.71 -1.06 6.95
CA ALA A 146 3.45 -1.13 5.69
C ALA A 146 4.78 -0.35 5.76
N GLY A 147 4.77 0.85 6.36
CA GLY A 147 5.96 1.66 6.57
C GLY A 147 7.02 0.94 7.41
N ILE A 148 6.62 0.40 8.57
CA ILE A 148 7.51 -0.34 9.47
C ILE A 148 8.06 -1.60 8.79
N LEU A 149 7.20 -2.39 8.12
CA LEU A 149 7.63 -3.60 7.42
C LEU A 149 8.63 -3.29 6.30
N THR A 150 8.40 -2.23 5.53
CA THR A 150 9.32 -1.81 4.47
C THR A 150 10.65 -1.32 5.04
N LEU A 151 10.65 -0.63 6.18
CA LEU A 151 11.86 -0.23 6.90
C LEU A 151 12.68 -1.46 7.38
N THR A 152 12.03 -2.47 7.93
CA THR A 152 12.72 -3.70 8.36
C THR A 152 13.35 -4.45 7.20
N MET A 153 12.69 -4.47 6.04
CA MET A 153 13.23 -5.06 4.81
C MET A 153 14.45 -4.27 4.29
N GLN A 154 14.42 -2.95 4.38
CA GLN A 154 15.58 -2.10 4.04
C GLN A 154 16.80 -2.39 4.92
N GLY A 155 16.60 -2.58 6.23
CA GLY A 155 17.66 -2.92 7.17
C GLY A 155 18.35 -4.24 6.81
N ARG A 156 17.56 -5.28 6.49
CA ARG A 156 18.09 -6.59 6.09
C ARG A 156 18.90 -6.55 4.78
N ALA A 157 18.45 -5.77 3.81
CA ALA A 157 19.17 -5.61 2.54
C ALA A 157 20.54 -4.93 2.69
N ARG A 158 20.73 -4.09 3.71
CA ARG A 158 22.02 -3.46 4.01
C ARG A 158 22.98 -4.38 4.77
N SER A 159 22.48 -5.28 5.60
CA SER A 159 23.33 -6.19 6.39
C SER A 159 23.85 -7.40 5.58
N SER A 160 23.37 -7.61 4.36
CA SER A 160 23.76 -8.67 3.44
C SER A 160 24.80 -8.24 2.38
N GLN A 161 25.25 -6.99 2.42
CA GLN A 161 26.33 -6.44 1.58
C GLN A 161 27.63 -6.31 2.37
#